data_d6c94c3b9ca74b22c4a13adb27cac62a
#
_entry.id   d6c94c3b9ca74b22c4a13adb27cac62a
#
_cell.length_a   1.000
_cell.length_b   1.000
_cell.length_c   1.000
_cell.angle_alpha   90.00
_cell.angle_beta   90.00
_cell.angle_gamma   90.00
#
_symmetry.space_group_name_H-M   'P 1'
#
loop_
_entity.id
_entity.type
_entity.pdbx_description
1 polymer ?
#
loop_
_entity_poly.entity_id
_entity_poly.type
_entity_poly.pdbx_seq_one_letter_code
_entity_poly.pdbx_strand_id
1 'polypeptide(L)'
;GKPSRRPDAMEASSAPMNAPVHDRIAVIDFGGQYAHLIATKVRRLHVLAEIRQPDDPIEAFDGYRGVILSGSPALASADEGGLARAVLDLPVPILGFCFGHQEVAKRYGGQVEHCQREYGPARLTVSGSSPIFAGVPAESTVWMSHGDTVVALGDGFSEVGTSRVPGDDHPHRNAAIADDARRRYGFQFHPEVDDSEFGEKMLENFAVGICGCRPTWTMHRYVEEEVAKIRAQAAGKGVFLLASGG
;
A
#
# COMPACT_ATOMS: atom_id res chain seq x y z
N GLY A 1 -31.45 23.24 -57.43
CA GLY A 1 -31.40 23.35 -55.98
C GLY A 1 -30.70 22.13 -55.41
N LYS A 2 -29.51 22.32 -54.80
CA LYS A 2 -28.79 21.28 -54.04
C LYS A 2 -29.31 21.32 -52.60
N PRO A 3 -29.58 20.16 -51.95
CA PRO A 3 -29.88 20.13 -50.53
C PRO A 3 -28.62 20.33 -49.70
N SER A 4 -28.67 21.23 -48.71
CA SER A 4 -27.66 21.48 -47.72
C SER A 4 -27.51 20.30 -46.76
N ARG A 5 -26.28 19.79 -46.63
CA ARG A 5 -25.91 18.84 -45.58
C ARG A 5 -25.89 19.60 -44.24
N ARG A 6 -26.63 19.06 -43.26
CA ARG A 6 -26.47 19.42 -41.84
C ARG A 6 -25.12 18.86 -41.35
N PRO A 7 -24.41 19.54 -40.47
CA PRO A 7 -23.24 18.96 -39.84
C PRO A 7 -23.64 17.90 -38.84
N ASP A 8 -22.92 16.78 -38.89
CA ASP A 8 -23.06 15.65 -37.99
C ASP A 8 -22.88 16.11 -36.54
N ALA A 9 -23.80 15.73 -35.68
CA ALA A 9 -23.70 15.90 -34.25
C ALA A 9 -22.50 15.10 -33.75
N MET A 10 -21.53 15.79 -33.15
CA MET A 10 -20.46 15.18 -32.38
C MET A 10 -21.10 14.30 -31.29
N GLU A 11 -20.90 13.00 -31.42
CA GLU A 11 -21.18 12.06 -30.34
C GLU A 11 -20.34 12.46 -29.13
N ALA A 12 -21.02 12.97 -28.10
CA ALA A 12 -20.43 13.15 -26.79
C ALA A 12 -20.09 11.77 -26.26
N SER A 13 -18.80 11.43 -26.24
CA SER A 13 -18.29 10.26 -25.54
C SER A 13 -18.76 10.31 -24.09
N SER A 14 -19.74 9.47 -23.76
CA SER A 14 -20.18 9.28 -22.38
C SER A 14 -19.06 8.56 -21.62
N ALA A 15 -18.27 9.32 -20.89
CA ALA A 15 -17.39 8.75 -19.86
C ALA A 15 -18.27 7.90 -18.90
N PRO A 16 -17.79 6.73 -18.44
CA PRO A 16 -18.57 5.90 -17.54
C PRO A 16 -18.87 6.68 -16.26
N MET A 17 -20.16 6.72 -15.89
CA MET A 17 -20.70 7.50 -14.74
C MET A 17 -20.18 7.07 -13.36
N ASN A 18 -19.18 6.20 -13.26
CA ASN A 18 -18.65 5.64 -12.01
C ASN A 18 -17.12 5.63 -11.88
N ALA A 19 -16.41 6.53 -12.54
CA ALA A 19 -15.00 6.69 -12.22
C ALA A 19 -14.85 7.22 -10.77
N PRO A 20 -14.01 6.62 -9.91
CA PRO A 20 -13.81 7.12 -8.57
C PRO A 20 -13.30 8.57 -8.62
N VAL A 21 -13.89 9.43 -7.80
CA VAL A 21 -13.55 10.87 -7.76
C VAL A 21 -12.09 11.08 -7.33
N HIS A 22 -11.55 10.15 -6.54
CA HIS A 22 -10.18 10.15 -6.05
C HIS A 22 -9.42 8.90 -6.48
N ASP A 23 -8.13 9.08 -6.81
CA ASP A 23 -7.21 7.95 -6.89
C ASP A 23 -7.05 7.35 -5.49
N ARG A 24 -6.97 6.02 -5.39
CA ARG A 24 -7.03 5.31 -4.11
C ARG A 24 -6.05 4.16 -4.01
N ILE A 25 -5.59 3.92 -2.78
CA ILE A 25 -4.72 2.81 -2.39
C ILE A 25 -5.52 1.86 -1.48
N ALA A 26 -5.46 0.56 -1.74
CA ALA A 26 -5.95 -0.45 -0.82
C ALA A 26 -4.89 -0.76 0.24
N VAL A 27 -5.28 -0.82 1.50
CA VAL A 27 -4.42 -1.28 2.60
C VAL A 27 -5.02 -2.57 3.13
N ILE A 28 -4.31 -3.69 2.98
CA ILE A 28 -4.78 -4.99 3.45
C ILE A 28 -4.45 -5.17 4.91
N ASP A 29 -5.46 -5.46 5.72
CA ASP A 29 -5.35 -5.65 7.15
C ASP A 29 -5.21 -7.14 7.50
N PHE A 30 -4.03 -7.53 7.98
CA PHE A 30 -3.75 -8.87 8.49
C PHE A 30 -3.98 -9.02 10.00
N GLY A 31 -4.88 -8.23 10.57
CA GLY A 31 -5.25 -8.28 11.98
C GLY A 31 -4.31 -7.51 12.91
N GLY A 32 -3.45 -6.68 12.35
CA GLY A 32 -2.54 -5.81 13.10
C GLY A 32 -3.10 -4.40 13.30
N GLN A 33 -2.69 -3.74 14.38
CA GLN A 33 -3.05 -2.32 14.63
C GLN A 33 -2.49 -1.35 13.57
N TYR A 34 -1.56 -1.79 12.73
CA TYR A 34 -0.82 -0.93 11.82
C TYR A 34 -1.56 -0.60 10.51
N ALA A 35 -2.54 -1.39 10.07
CA ALA A 35 -3.29 -1.10 8.84
C ALA A 35 -3.98 0.26 8.90
N HIS A 36 -4.58 0.61 10.04
CA HIS A 36 -5.19 1.92 10.26
C HIS A 36 -4.17 3.05 10.26
N LEU A 37 -2.98 2.82 10.82
CA LEU A 37 -1.88 3.78 10.83
C LEU A 37 -1.36 4.02 9.42
N ILE A 38 -1.13 2.95 8.64
CA ILE A 38 -0.75 3.02 7.22
C ILE A 38 -1.77 3.87 6.44
N ALA A 39 -3.07 3.53 6.56
CA ALA A 39 -4.12 4.28 5.88
C ALA A 39 -4.15 5.76 6.29
N THR A 40 -3.92 6.07 7.57
CA THR A 40 -3.84 7.44 8.08
C THR A 40 -2.65 8.19 7.48
N LYS A 41 -1.47 7.57 7.42
CA LYS A 41 -0.26 8.18 6.82
C LYS A 41 -0.47 8.46 5.32
N VAL A 42 -1.04 7.51 4.57
CA VAL A 42 -1.35 7.71 3.15
C VAL A 42 -2.39 8.83 2.95
N ARG A 43 -3.40 8.92 3.80
CA ARG A 43 -4.40 10.00 3.75
C ARG A 43 -3.80 11.39 4.05
N ARG A 44 -2.77 11.47 4.90
CA ARG A 44 -2.01 12.72 5.13
C ARG A 44 -1.27 13.20 3.88
N LEU A 45 -0.93 12.29 2.96
CA LEU A 45 -0.39 12.62 1.64
C LEU A 45 -1.47 13.05 0.63
N HIS A 46 -2.69 13.31 1.09
CA HIS A 46 -3.84 13.65 0.26
C HIS A 46 -4.23 12.58 -0.77
N VAL A 47 -3.93 11.32 -0.51
CA VAL A 47 -4.35 10.15 -1.28
C VAL A 47 -5.37 9.36 -0.48
N LEU A 48 -6.49 8.98 -1.09
CA LEU A 48 -7.48 8.12 -0.42
C LEU A 48 -6.87 6.74 -0.16
N ALA A 49 -6.91 6.30 1.09
CA ALA A 49 -6.56 4.93 1.46
C ALA A 49 -7.75 4.25 2.11
N GLU A 50 -8.07 3.04 1.67
CA GLU A 50 -9.19 2.25 2.18
C GLU A 50 -8.66 0.92 2.69
N ILE A 51 -9.16 0.50 3.86
CA ILE A 51 -8.79 -0.78 4.46
C ILE A 51 -9.60 -1.88 3.78
N ARG A 52 -8.93 -2.97 3.42
CA ARG A 52 -9.48 -4.17 2.82
C ARG A 52 -9.09 -5.40 3.64
N GLN A 53 -9.95 -6.41 3.59
CA GLN A 53 -9.68 -7.68 4.24
C GLN A 53 -8.91 -8.63 3.31
N PRO A 54 -8.09 -9.55 3.83
CA PRO A 54 -7.34 -10.51 3.03
C PRO A 54 -8.22 -11.46 2.21
N ASP A 55 -9.46 -11.68 2.63
CA ASP A 55 -10.46 -12.55 2.01
C ASP A 55 -11.49 -11.79 1.14
N ASP A 56 -11.32 -10.48 0.96
CA ASP A 56 -12.15 -9.72 0.02
C ASP A 56 -12.03 -10.31 -1.39
N PRO A 57 -13.13 -10.38 -2.14
CA PRO A 57 -13.10 -10.86 -3.51
C PRO A 57 -12.21 -9.96 -4.37
N ILE A 58 -11.55 -10.56 -5.38
CA ILE A 58 -10.56 -9.85 -6.20
C ILE A 58 -11.14 -8.62 -6.91
N GLU A 59 -12.42 -8.65 -7.24
CA GLU A 59 -13.15 -7.56 -7.87
C GLU A 59 -13.30 -6.35 -6.94
N ALA A 60 -13.18 -6.56 -5.62
CA ALA A 60 -13.18 -5.47 -4.65
C ALA A 60 -11.96 -4.54 -4.79
N PHE A 61 -10.94 -4.99 -5.51
CA PHE A 61 -9.73 -4.20 -5.79
C PHE A 61 -9.78 -3.42 -7.11
N ASP A 62 -10.88 -3.49 -7.83
CA ASP A 62 -11.06 -2.73 -9.06
C ASP A 62 -10.98 -1.22 -8.80
N GLY A 63 -10.19 -0.53 -9.63
CA GLY A 63 -10.02 0.92 -9.57
C GLY A 63 -9.06 1.42 -8.50
N TYR A 64 -8.38 0.53 -7.76
CA TYR A 64 -7.24 0.92 -6.94
C TYR A 64 -6.00 1.13 -7.79
N ARG A 65 -5.18 2.13 -7.43
CA ARG A 65 -3.92 2.46 -8.09
C ARG A 65 -2.74 1.66 -7.54
N GLY A 66 -2.87 1.10 -6.34
CA GLY A 66 -1.86 0.29 -5.70
C GLY A 66 -2.40 -0.39 -4.44
N VAL A 67 -1.63 -1.33 -3.93
CA VAL A 67 -1.95 -2.10 -2.73
C VAL A 67 -0.78 -2.04 -1.75
N ILE A 68 -1.09 -1.81 -0.48
CA ILE A 68 -0.14 -1.94 0.63
C ILE A 68 -0.58 -3.14 1.48
N LEU A 69 0.36 -4.03 1.77
CA LEU A 69 0.17 -5.18 2.64
C LEU A 69 0.73 -4.84 4.02
N SER A 70 -0.11 -4.86 5.04
CA SER A 70 0.33 -4.56 6.42
C SER A 70 1.18 -5.67 7.02
N GLY A 71 1.77 -5.40 8.18
CA GLY A 71 2.29 -6.43 9.06
C GLY A 71 1.19 -7.25 9.73
N SER A 72 1.56 -8.39 10.30
CA SER A 72 0.68 -9.22 11.13
C SER A 72 1.35 -9.59 12.44
N PRO A 73 0.69 -9.42 13.59
CA PRO A 73 1.21 -9.85 14.87
C PRO A 73 0.98 -11.35 15.14
N ALA A 74 0.01 -11.95 14.44
CA ALA A 74 -0.48 -13.30 14.69
C ALA A 74 -0.03 -14.33 13.65
N LEU A 75 0.38 -13.88 12.47
CA LEU A 75 0.80 -14.75 11.38
C LEU A 75 2.32 -14.74 11.27
N ALA A 76 2.93 -15.92 11.35
CA ALA A 76 4.30 -16.12 10.91
C ALA A 76 4.28 -16.45 9.41
N SER A 77 5.18 -15.84 8.65
CA SER A 77 5.25 -16.09 7.20
C SER A 77 5.75 -17.51 6.87
N ALA A 78 6.31 -18.21 7.83
CA ALA A 78 6.67 -19.62 7.70
C ALA A 78 5.44 -20.56 7.68
N ASP A 79 4.27 -20.10 8.14
CA ASP A 79 3.04 -20.87 8.12
C ASP A 79 2.41 -20.88 6.71
N GLU A 80 1.87 -22.02 6.28
CA GLU A 80 1.34 -22.21 4.91
C GLU A 80 0.03 -21.47 4.61
N GLY A 81 -0.56 -20.77 5.58
CA GLY A 81 -1.82 -20.02 5.46
C GLY A 81 -1.66 -18.64 4.83
N GLY A 82 -0.92 -18.55 3.73
CA GLY A 82 -0.58 -17.27 3.09
C GLY A 82 -1.78 -16.51 2.52
N LEU A 83 -1.56 -15.22 2.32
CA LEU A 83 -2.38 -14.27 1.59
C LEU A 83 -2.95 -14.88 0.32
N ALA A 84 -4.19 -14.58 0.00
CA ALA A 84 -4.78 -14.94 -1.27
C ALA A 84 -3.84 -14.49 -2.41
N ARG A 85 -3.22 -15.45 -3.09
CA ARG A 85 -2.24 -15.23 -4.16
C ARG A 85 -2.75 -14.26 -5.23
N ALA A 86 -4.08 -14.22 -5.41
CA ALA A 86 -4.75 -13.34 -6.35
C ALA A 86 -4.43 -11.84 -6.12
N VAL A 87 -4.30 -11.39 -4.87
CA VAL A 87 -3.97 -9.99 -4.56
C VAL A 87 -2.54 -9.65 -5.00
N LEU A 88 -1.60 -10.58 -4.81
CA LEU A 88 -0.20 -10.39 -5.22
C LEU A 88 -0.02 -10.38 -6.75
N ASP A 89 -1.00 -10.92 -7.49
CA ASP A 89 -1.02 -10.97 -8.96
C ASP A 89 -1.74 -9.77 -9.59
N LEU A 90 -2.30 -8.86 -8.81
CA LEU A 90 -2.94 -7.66 -9.32
C LEU A 90 -1.98 -6.84 -10.20
N PRO A 91 -2.47 -6.25 -11.32
CA PRO A 91 -1.64 -5.50 -12.26
C PRO A 91 -1.24 -4.10 -11.76
N VAL A 92 -1.42 -3.82 -10.47
CA VAL A 92 -1.07 -2.55 -9.81
C VAL A 92 0.18 -2.69 -8.96
N PRO A 93 0.90 -1.59 -8.61
CA PRO A 93 2.01 -1.64 -7.69
C PRO A 93 1.63 -2.24 -6.33
N ILE A 94 2.55 -2.99 -5.74
CA ILE A 94 2.37 -3.62 -4.42
C ILE A 94 3.56 -3.29 -3.53
N LEU A 95 3.30 -2.89 -2.29
CA LEU A 95 4.29 -2.65 -1.26
C LEU A 95 3.90 -3.44 0.01
N GLY A 96 4.78 -4.32 0.48
CA GLY A 96 4.57 -5.10 1.69
C GLY A 96 5.41 -4.60 2.87
N PHE A 97 4.84 -4.57 4.08
CA PHE A 97 5.54 -4.28 5.32
C PHE A 97 5.60 -5.50 6.22
N CYS A 98 6.76 -5.80 6.79
CA CYS A 98 6.99 -6.90 7.71
C CYS A 98 6.45 -8.24 7.16
N PHE A 99 5.31 -8.75 7.65
CA PHE A 99 4.64 -9.93 7.10
C PHE A 99 4.33 -9.76 5.60
N GLY A 100 3.79 -8.60 5.20
CA GLY A 100 3.50 -8.31 3.79
C GLY A 100 4.74 -8.33 2.90
N HIS A 101 5.90 -7.88 3.38
CA HIS A 101 7.18 -7.99 2.70
C HIS A 101 7.59 -9.45 2.46
N GLN A 102 7.43 -10.28 3.48
CA GLN A 102 7.74 -11.71 3.40
C GLN A 102 6.82 -12.43 2.41
N GLU A 103 5.53 -12.10 2.40
CA GLU A 103 4.56 -12.65 1.43
C GLU A 103 4.89 -12.24 -0.01
N VAL A 104 5.30 -10.99 -0.24
CA VAL A 104 5.81 -10.54 -1.53
C VAL A 104 7.03 -11.37 -1.94
N ALA A 105 8.02 -11.53 -1.07
CA ALA A 105 9.21 -12.33 -1.38
C ALA A 105 8.87 -13.77 -1.75
N LYS A 106 8.05 -14.46 -0.95
CA LYS A 106 7.63 -15.85 -1.19
C LYS A 106 6.87 -16.01 -2.51
N ARG A 107 6.00 -15.05 -2.85
CA ARG A 107 5.20 -15.12 -4.09
C ARG A 107 6.06 -15.26 -5.34
N TYR A 108 7.24 -14.65 -5.34
CA TYR A 108 8.18 -14.66 -6.47
C TYR A 108 9.36 -15.61 -6.28
N GLY A 109 9.27 -16.59 -5.38
CA GLY A 109 10.26 -17.65 -5.21
C GLY A 109 11.34 -17.34 -4.18
N GLY A 110 11.23 -16.27 -3.43
CA GLY A 110 12.10 -15.98 -2.29
C GLY A 110 11.85 -16.93 -1.13
N GLN A 111 12.80 -16.97 -0.20
CA GLN A 111 12.75 -17.81 1.00
C GLN A 111 12.70 -16.97 2.26
N VAL A 112 11.86 -17.38 3.19
CA VAL A 112 11.69 -16.76 4.51
C VAL A 112 12.02 -17.79 5.57
N GLU A 113 12.84 -17.39 6.55
CA GLU A 113 13.24 -18.24 7.66
C GLU A 113 12.96 -17.54 8.99
N HIS A 114 12.74 -18.35 10.02
CA HIS A 114 12.67 -17.87 11.38
C HIS A 114 14.05 -17.48 11.87
N CYS A 115 14.20 -16.22 12.31
CA CYS A 115 15.46 -15.66 12.75
C CYS A 115 15.38 -15.13 14.18
N GLN A 116 16.49 -14.62 14.69
CA GLN A 116 16.49 -13.88 15.94
C GLN A 116 15.55 -12.67 15.81
N ARG A 117 14.65 -12.53 16.79
CA ARG A 117 13.68 -11.45 16.83
C ARG A 117 14.36 -10.09 16.94
N GLU A 118 13.89 -9.16 16.11
CA GLU A 118 14.36 -7.76 16.13
C GLU A 118 13.20 -6.84 16.49
N TYR A 119 13.41 -6.05 17.54
CA TYR A 119 12.47 -5.04 18.00
C TYR A 119 13.19 -3.75 18.34
N GLY A 120 12.70 -2.63 17.82
CA GLY A 120 13.20 -1.31 18.12
C GLY A 120 13.89 -0.64 16.94
N PRO A 121 14.61 0.45 17.20
CA PRO A 121 15.27 1.22 16.16
C PRO A 121 16.45 0.45 15.55
N ALA A 122 16.55 0.52 14.22
CA ALA A 122 17.67 -0.02 13.46
C ALA A 122 18.16 1.00 12.44
N ARG A 123 19.43 0.92 12.07
CA ARG A 123 20.02 1.74 11.02
C ARG A 123 19.72 1.09 9.67
N LEU A 124 18.95 1.74 8.83
CA LEU A 124 18.77 1.39 7.44
C LEU A 124 19.92 1.95 6.62
N THR A 125 20.52 1.13 5.76
CA THR A 125 21.45 1.56 4.71
C THR A 125 20.81 1.24 3.36
N VAL A 126 20.50 2.30 2.60
CA VAL A 126 19.89 2.19 1.26
C VAL A 126 20.97 1.89 0.24
N SER A 127 20.71 0.95 -0.66
CA SER A 127 21.59 0.58 -1.78
C SER A 127 20.85 0.69 -3.11
N GLY A 128 21.57 1.09 -4.14
CA GLY A 128 20.99 1.21 -5.49
C GLY A 128 20.17 2.49 -5.69
N SER A 129 19.36 2.49 -6.73
CA SER A 129 18.62 3.67 -7.21
C SER A 129 17.14 3.41 -7.43
N SER A 130 16.55 2.51 -6.63
CA SER A 130 15.11 2.23 -6.73
C SER A 130 14.26 3.47 -6.44
N PRO A 131 13.21 3.75 -7.23
CA PRO A 131 12.32 4.89 -7.05
C PRO A 131 11.63 4.92 -5.69
N ILE A 132 11.51 3.78 -5.01
CA ILE A 132 10.91 3.70 -3.67
C ILE A 132 11.69 4.51 -2.62
N PHE A 133 13.01 4.71 -2.84
CA PHE A 133 13.89 5.49 -1.98
C PHE A 133 14.28 6.87 -2.55
N ALA A 134 13.56 7.36 -3.55
CA ALA A 134 13.83 8.69 -4.11
C ALA A 134 13.78 9.78 -3.02
N GLY A 135 14.87 10.54 -2.85
CA GLY A 135 14.98 11.59 -1.83
C GLY A 135 15.12 11.09 -0.39
N VAL A 136 15.26 9.78 -0.17
CA VAL A 136 15.63 9.22 1.14
C VAL A 136 17.16 9.19 1.24
N PRO A 137 17.76 9.62 2.38
CA PRO A 137 19.20 9.54 2.59
C PRO A 137 19.72 8.10 2.51
N ALA A 138 21.02 7.95 2.20
CA ALA A 138 21.68 6.64 2.17
C ALA A 138 21.60 5.90 3.51
N GLU A 139 21.51 6.65 4.62
CA GLU A 139 21.34 6.10 5.96
C GLU A 139 20.23 6.84 6.71
N SER A 140 19.40 6.08 7.44
CA SER A 140 18.32 6.61 8.27
C SER A 140 17.97 5.62 9.38
N THR A 141 17.18 6.06 10.36
CA THR A 141 16.63 5.18 11.40
C THR A 141 15.27 4.65 10.94
N VAL A 142 15.05 3.34 11.16
CA VAL A 142 13.77 2.67 10.92
C VAL A 142 13.41 1.80 12.12
N TRP A 143 12.12 1.48 12.25
CA TRP A 143 11.60 0.63 13.33
C TRP A 143 11.42 -0.80 12.86
N MET A 144 12.06 -1.75 13.59
CA MET A 144 11.93 -3.18 13.38
C MET A 144 10.96 -3.80 14.38
N SER A 145 10.18 -4.80 13.92
CA SER A 145 9.30 -5.60 14.76
C SER A 145 9.00 -6.93 14.07
N HIS A 146 9.97 -7.85 14.06
CA HIS A 146 9.79 -9.13 13.36
C HIS A 146 10.58 -10.28 14.00
N GLY A 147 10.21 -11.52 13.64
CA GLY A 147 10.91 -12.75 14.01
C GLY A 147 11.27 -13.63 12.82
N ASP A 148 10.69 -13.34 11.65
CA ASP A 148 10.99 -14.00 10.38
C ASP A 148 11.67 -13.02 9.43
N THR A 149 12.57 -13.52 8.57
CA THR A 149 13.31 -12.68 7.64
C THR A 149 13.42 -13.31 6.26
N VAL A 150 13.52 -12.49 5.22
CA VAL A 150 13.78 -12.91 3.85
C VAL A 150 15.27 -13.23 3.70
N VAL A 151 15.61 -14.51 3.56
CA VAL A 151 17.01 -14.99 3.46
C VAL A 151 17.46 -15.15 2.01
N ALA A 152 16.53 -15.37 1.09
CA ALA A 152 16.82 -15.44 -0.34
C ALA A 152 15.76 -14.67 -1.14
N LEU A 153 16.22 -13.96 -2.17
CA LEU A 153 15.35 -13.19 -3.05
C LEU A 153 14.77 -14.09 -4.15
N GLY A 154 13.55 -13.79 -4.56
CA GLY A 154 12.93 -14.36 -5.74
C GLY A 154 13.40 -13.70 -7.04
N ASP A 155 12.96 -14.27 -8.16
CA ASP A 155 13.31 -13.81 -9.49
C ASP A 155 12.91 -12.35 -9.73
N GLY A 156 13.85 -11.54 -10.22
CA GLY A 156 13.65 -10.14 -10.57
C GLY A 156 13.81 -9.17 -9.40
N PHE A 157 13.91 -9.66 -8.16
CA PHE A 157 14.13 -8.81 -7.00
C PHE A 157 15.61 -8.50 -6.77
N SER A 158 15.85 -7.31 -6.28
CA SER A 158 17.14 -6.84 -5.79
C SER A 158 17.02 -6.40 -4.34
N GLU A 159 18.06 -6.64 -3.55
CA GLU A 159 18.21 -5.99 -2.25
C GLU A 159 18.50 -4.51 -2.47
N VAL A 160 17.62 -3.64 -1.95
CA VAL A 160 17.77 -2.19 -2.04
C VAL A 160 17.96 -1.51 -0.69
N GLY A 161 18.03 -2.31 0.36
CA GLY A 161 18.35 -1.85 1.70
C GLY A 161 18.70 -2.97 2.66
N THR A 162 19.69 -2.72 3.51
CA THR A 162 20.08 -3.55 4.64
C THR A 162 19.82 -2.80 5.93
N SER A 163 19.61 -3.51 7.03
CA SER A 163 19.48 -2.88 8.35
C SER A 163 20.51 -3.40 9.34
N ARG A 164 20.77 -2.61 10.38
CA ARG A 164 21.62 -2.99 11.49
C ARG A 164 21.03 -2.52 12.81
N VAL A 165 20.80 -3.45 13.72
CA VAL A 165 20.37 -3.16 15.08
C VAL A 165 21.59 -2.69 15.90
N PRO A 166 21.44 -1.71 16.80
CA PRO A 166 22.53 -1.28 17.67
C PRO A 166 23.10 -2.46 18.50
N GLY A 167 24.42 -2.63 18.44
CA GLY A 167 25.11 -3.72 19.13
C GLY A 167 25.25 -5.02 18.33
N ASP A 168 24.70 -5.09 17.13
CA ASP A 168 24.95 -6.19 16.19
C ASP A 168 26.01 -5.77 15.16
N ASP A 169 27.05 -6.59 15.01
CA ASP A 169 28.12 -6.35 14.04
C ASP A 169 27.75 -6.78 12.61
N HIS A 170 26.65 -7.51 12.45
CA HIS A 170 26.24 -8.03 11.16
C HIS A 170 25.00 -7.29 10.63
N PRO A 171 25.02 -6.82 9.36
CA PRO A 171 23.85 -6.23 8.75
C PRO A 171 22.83 -7.33 8.42
N HIS A 172 21.56 -7.05 8.71
CA HIS A 172 20.45 -7.86 8.23
C HIS A 172 20.21 -7.58 6.74
N ARG A 173 20.29 -8.64 5.96
CA ARG A 173 20.09 -8.61 4.52
C ARG A 173 18.62 -8.49 4.18
N ASN A 174 18.33 -7.97 3.00
CA ASN A 174 16.99 -7.89 2.44
C ASN A 174 15.98 -7.12 3.33
N ALA A 175 16.47 -6.17 4.13
CA ALA A 175 15.59 -5.29 4.92
C ALA A 175 14.67 -4.45 4.04
N ALA A 176 15.09 -4.19 2.79
CA ALA A 176 14.25 -3.66 1.73
C ALA A 176 14.58 -4.36 0.41
N ILE A 177 13.54 -4.76 -0.31
CA ILE A 177 13.63 -5.42 -1.60
C ILE A 177 12.78 -4.71 -2.65
N ALA A 178 13.20 -4.75 -3.91
CA ALA A 178 12.47 -4.14 -5.01
C ALA A 178 12.58 -4.97 -6.29
N ASP A 179 11.47 -5.09 -7.01
CA ASP A 179 11.40 -5.37 -8.43
C ASP A 179 10.72 -4.16 -9.10
N ASP A 180 11.55 -3.23 -9.55
CA ASP A 180 11.07 -1.97 -10.14
C ASP A 180 10.30 -2.21 -11.44
N ALA A 181 10.65 -3.26 -12.20
CA ALA A 181 9.99 -3.58 -13.45
C ALA A 181 8.54 -4.04 -13.23
N ARG A 182 8.31 -4.88 -12.23
CA ARG A 182 6.96 -5.33 -11.85
C ARG A 182 6.27 -4.40 -10.86
N ARG A 183 6.99 -3.40 -10.35
CA ARG A 183 6.54 -2.48 -9.27
C ARG A 183 6.12 -3.24 -8.02
N ARG A 184 7.01 -4.12 -7.53
CA ARG A 184 6.86 -4.93 -6.34
C ARG A 184 7.92 -4.54 -5.33
N TYR A 185 7.50 -4.20 -4.13
CA TYR A 185 8.36 -3.65 -3.09
C TYR A 185 8.08 -4.33 -1.75
N GLY A 186 9.09 -4.42 -0.93
CA GLY A 186 8.93 -4.94 0.43
C GLY A 186 9.90 -4.29 1.40
N PHE A 187 9.39 -3.95 2.59
CA PHE A 187 10.16 -3.45 3.72
C PHE A 187 9.95 -4.37 4.91
N GLN A 188 11.04 -4.86 5.51
CA GLN A 188 10.99 -5.63 6.74
C GLN A 188 10.63 -4.73 7.94
N PHE A 189 10.94 -3.45 7.86
CA PHE A 189 10.64 -2.43 8.84
C PHE A 189 9.26 -1.77 8.62
N HIS A 190 8.88 -0.94 9.59
CA HIS A 190 7.59 -0.24 9.62
C HIS A 190 7.76 1.25 9.28
N PRO A 191 7.59 1.68 8.02
CA PRO A 191 7.69 3.09 7.65
C PRO A 191 6.52 3.95 8.16
N GLU A 192 5.42 3.31 8.57
CA GLU A 192 4.21 3.98 9.06
C GLU A 192 4.34 4.53 10.48
N VAL A 193 5.29 4.03 11.28
CA VAL A 193 5.50 4.51 12.65
C VAL A 193 6.38 5.76 12.68
N ASP A 194 6.18 6.62 13.67
CA ASP A 194 6.90 7.90 13.77
C ASP A 194 8.40 7.73 14.09
N ASP A 195 8.80 6.56 14.61
CA ASP A 195 10.20 6.20 14.84
C ASP A 195 11.00 5.90 13.56
N SER A 196 10.32 5.80 12.41
CA SER A 196 10.97 5.66 11.09
C SER A 196 11.13 7.05 10.46
N GLU A 197 12.36 7.60 10.46
CA GLU A 197 12.66 9.00 10.12
C GLU A 197 12.14 9.46 8.75
N PHE A 198 12.22 8.62 7.73
CA PHE A 198 11.81 8.95 6.35
C PHE A 198 10.64 8.09 5.87
N GLY A 199 9.89 7.50 6.80
CA GLY A 199 8.76 6.61 6.47
C GLY A 199 7.69 7.29 5.62
N GLU A 200 7.35 8.54 5.94
CA GLU A 200 6.37 9.31 5.16
C GLU A 200 6.85 9.57 3.73
N LYS A 201 8.16 9.84 3.54
CA LYS A 201 8.76 10.00 2.20
C LYS A 201 8.71 8.72 1.38
N MET A 202 8.95 7.57 2.00
CA MET A 202 8.84 6.26 1.33
C MET A 202 7.39 5.97 0.92
N LEU A 203 6.42 6.28 1.78
CA LEU A 203 4.99 6.18 1.46
C LEU A 203 4.58 7.13 0.33
N GLU A 204 5.08 8.38 0.32
CA GLU A 204 4.86 9.33 -0.78
C GLU A 204 5.43 8.80 -2.10
N ASN A 205 6.67 8.28 -2.08
CA ASN A 205 7.30 7.69 -3.27
C ASN A 205 6.45 6.55 -3.83
N PHE A 206 5.87 5.71 -2.95
CA PHE A 206 4.98 4.65 -3.40
C PHE A 206 3.65 5.19 -3.92
N ALA A 207 2.90 5.91 -3.10
CA ALA A 207 1.53 6.30 -3.43
C ALA A 207 1.47 7.32 -4.58
N VAL A 208 2.32 8.36 -4.55
CA VAL A 208 2.32 9.42 -5.55
C VAL A 208 3.27 9.09 -6.71
N GLY A 209 4.50 8.70 -6.40
CA GLY A 209 5.53 8.45 -7.41
C GLY A 209 5.27 7.20 -8.25
N ILE A 210 5.11 6.05 -7.59
CA ILE A 210 5.03 4.73 -8.24
C ILE A 210 3.60 4.39 -8.67
N CYS A 211 2.61 4.60 -7.80
CA CYS A 211 1.20 4.36 -8.11
C CYS A 211 0.59 5.46 -8.97
N GLY A 212 1.21 6.65 -9.03
CA GLY A 212 0.73 7.79 -9.80
C GLY A 212 -0.58 8.37 -9.25
N CYS A 213 -0.83 8.24 -7.94
CA CYS A 213 -2.00 8.85 -7.33
C CYS A 213 -1.88 10.37 -7.28
N ARG A 214 -2.93 11.05 -7.66
CA ARG A 214 -3.03 12.51 -7.52
C ARG A 214 -3.39 12.86 -6.08
N PRO A 215 -2.65 13.77 -5.41
CA PRO A 215 -2.90 14.16 -4.03
C PRO A 215 -4.08 15.14 -3.94
N THR A 216 -5.29 14.68 -4.20
CA THR A 216 -6.51 15.51 -4.27
C THR A 216 -7.50 15.23 -3.15
N TRP A 217 -7.28 14.15 -2.38
CA TRP A 217 -8.18 13.76 -1.30
C TRP A 217 -8.00 14.62 -0.06
N THR A 218 -9.10 15.06 0.55
CA THR A 218 -9.13 15.65 1.89
C THR A 218 -10.35 15.13 2.62
N MET A 219 -10.29 15.05 3.95
CA MET A 219 -11.43 14.63 4.77
C MET A 219 -12.65 15.53 4.53
N HIS A 220 -12.46 16.84 4.36
CA HIS A 220 -13.54 17.79 4.10
C HIS A 220 -14.29 17.44 2.81
N ARG A 221 -13.57 17.29 1.70
CA ARG A 221 -14.16 16.90 0.41
C ARG A 221 -14.84 15.54 0.46
N TYR A 222 -14.19 14.58 1.14
CA TYR A 222 -14.76 13.24 1.33
C TYR A 222 -16.12 13.29 2.05
N VAL A 223 -16.22 14.06 3.14
CA VAL A 223 -17.47 14.25 3.87
C VAL A 223 -18.55 14.90 2.99
N GLU A 224 -18.19 15.93 2.22
CA GLU A 224 -19.14 16.59 1.29
C GLU A 224 -19.67 15.61 0.23
N GLU A 225 -18.78 14.80 -0.35
CA GLU A 225 -19.13 13.80 -1.37
C GLU A 225 -20.01 12.70 -0.80
N GLU A 226 -19.69 12.18 0.40
CA GLU A 226 -20.49 11.15 1.07
C GLU A 226 -21.87 11.69 1.46
N VAL A 227 -21.95 12.92 1.96
CA VAL A 227 -23.25 13.57 2.23
C VAL A 227 -24.08 13.72 0.96
N ALA A 228 -23.46 14.09 -0.16
CA ALA A 228 -24.15 14.18 -1.44
C ALA A 228 -24.69 12.82 -1.93
N LYS A 229 -23.87 11.77 -1.81
CA LYS A 229 -24.27 10.37 -2.13
C LYS A 229 -25.44 9.91 -1.25
N ILE A 230 -25.35 10.09 0.06
CA ILE A 230 -26.41 9.69 1.01
C ILE A 230 -27.71 10.45 0.69
N ARG A 231 -27.63 11.76 0.42
CA ARG A 231 -28.82 12.54 0.03
C ARG A 231 -29.46 12.03 -1.25
N ALA A 232 -28.64 11.68 -2.25
CA ALA A 232 -29.16 11.13 -3.50
C ALA A 232 -29.82 9.76 -3.29
N GLN A 233 -29.25 8.88 -2.48
CA GLN A 233 -29.79 7.56 -2.15
C GLN A 233 -31.06 7.63 -1.30
N ALA A 234 -31.14 8.61 -0.41
CA ALA A 234 -32.27 8.84 0.48
C ALA A 234 -33.41 9.64 -0.15
N ALA A 235 -33.22 10.18 -1.36
CA ALA A 235 -34.23 11.01 -2.01
C ALA A 235 -35.58 10.27 -2.14
N GLY A 236 -36.65 10.83 -1.55
CA GLY A 236 -37.99 10.25 -1.53
C GLY A 236 -38.17 9.04 -0.60
N LYS A 237 -37.19 8.76 0.28
CA LYS A 237 -37.23 7.64 1.25
C LYS A 237 -37.13 8.15 2.68
N GLY A 238 -37.69 7.39 3.61
CA GLY A 238 -37.44 7.60 5.05
C GLY A 238 -36.06 7.08 5.43
N VAL A 239 -35.30 7.86 6.23
CA VAL A 239 -34.01 7.45 6.80
C VAL A 239 -34.22 7.14 8.26
N PHE A 240 -33.80 5.97 8.71
CA PHE A 240 -33.85 5.56 10.10
C PHE A 240 -32.42 5.40 10.65
N LEU A 241 -32.08 6.12 11.69
CA LEU A 241 -30.78 6.06 12.35
C LEU A 241 -30.93 5.45 13.75
N LEU A 242 -30.23 4.34 13.98
CA LEU A 242 -30.03 3.79 15.32
C LEU A 242 -28.67 4.27 15.82
N ALA A 243 -28.67 5.08 16.88
CA ALA A 243 -27.45 5.50 17.56
C ALA A 243 -27.39 4.83 18.93
N SER A 244 -26.36 4.05 19.22
CA SER A 244 -26.03 3.60 20.56
C SER A 244 -25.08 4.62 21.18
N GLY A 245 -25.45 5.13 22.35
CA GLY A 245 -24.53 5.94 23.13
C GLY A 245 -23.41 5.06 23.68
N GLY A 246 -22.16 5.32 23.30
CA GLY A 246 -20.96 4.75 23.87
C GLY A 246 -20.28 5.76 24.79
#